data_89f58a31b13406cba87b9e01d8b04ee2
#
_entry.id   89f58a31b13406cba87b9e01d8b04ee2
#
_cell.length_a   1.000
_cell.length_b   1.000
_cell.length_c   1.000
_cell.angle_alpha   90.00
_cell.angle_beta   90.00
_cell.angle_gamma   90.00
#
_symmetry.space_group_name_H-M   'P 1'
#
loop_
_entity.id
_entity.type
_entity.pdbx_description
1 polymer ?
#
loop_
_entity_poly.entity_id
_entity_poly.type
_entity_poly.pdbx_seq_one_letter_code
_entity_poly.pdbx_strand_id
1 'polypeptide(L)'
;MDKLAARLPSLFLSHGSPMTALEPAAAGDFLRRLGPAIDAAFGRPRAILAVSAHTLTRMPVLLAAARHATVHDFHGFPEALYRLRYDAPGAPELAARVQALLADAGIACERVDEGGLDHGIWTPLRFAYPEADVPVLPLGLVPNWSPARLQALGRALAPLSGEGVLVVGSGSLTHNLRLVFEGGERPPLNAPEIAQSAAFRAWVAERAAAADWTALQDYRRQAPFASLMHPSDEHWLPFYVAAGAAEAAGQAAVGTRLHASVTYGCLAMDAYAFGAHGARLQQALATASTAVSTAVSTSSAGN
;
A
#
# COMPACT_ATOMS: atom_id res chain seq x y z
N MET A 1 29.10 6.50 17.44
CA MET A 1 28.52 7.00 16.17
C MET A 1 27.12 6.42 16.07
N ASP A 2 26.12 7.16 16.54
CA ASP A 2 24.72 6.80 16.36
C ASP A 2 24.45 6.73 14.86
N LYS A 3 24.18 5.52 14.37
CA LYS A 3 23.54 5.36 13.07
C LYS A 3 22.17 6.02 13.19
N LEU A 4 22.01 7.25 12.72
CA LEU A 4 20.71 7.79 12.40
C LEU A 4 20.02 6.70 11.57
N ALA A 5 19.00 6.06 12.16
CA ALA A 5 18.23 5.04 11.47
C ALA A 5 17.79 5.64 10.13
N ALA A 6 18.10 4.97 9.03
CA ALA A 6 17.76 5.47 7.71
C ALA A 6 16.22 5.64 7.66
N ARG A 7 15.75 6.83 7.29
CA ARG A 7 14.31 7.08 7.18
C ARG A 7 13.70 6.09 6.19
N LEU A 8 12.60 5.46 6.59
CA LEU A 8 11.84 4.57 5.73
C LEU A 8 11.05 5.38 4.68
N PRO A 9 10.91 4.89 3.44
CA PRO A 9 9.92 5.44 2.52
C PRO A 9 8.51 5.17 3.05
N SER A 10 7.53 5.95 2.62
CA SER A 10 6.13 5.52 2.71
C SER A 10 5.71 4.85 1.41
N LEU A 11 4.76 3.93 1.48
CA LEU A 11 4.37 3.11 0.34
C LEU A 11 2.87 3.22 0.06
N PHE A 12 2.51 3.22 -1.23
CA PHE A 12 1.19 2.82 -1.68
C PHE A 12 1.31 1.45 -2.36
N LEU A 13 0.45 0.52 -1.95
CA LEU A 13 0.39 -0.83 -2.50
C LEU A 13 -1.01 -1.11 -3.03
N SER A 14 -1.12 -1.53 -4.28
CA SER A 14 -2.34 -2.14 -4.77
C SER A 14 -2.43 -3.56 -4.24
N HIS A 15 -3.44 -3.84 -3.40
CA HIS A 15 -3.58 -5.16 -2.75
C HIS A 15 -4.30 -6.18 -3.65
N GLY A 16 -5.02 -5.68 -4.68
CA GLY A 16 -5.78 -6.54 -5.59
C GLY A 16 -7.03 -7.16 -4.95
N SER A 17 -7.55 -8.21 -5.55
CA SER A 17 -8.65 -8.97 -4.95
C SER A 17 -8.13 -9.93 -3.87
N PRO A 18 -9.00 -10.49 -3.01
CA PRO A 18 -8.62 -11.55 -2.07
C PRO A 18 -7.94 -12.74 -2.75
N MET A 19 -8.27 -13.02 -4.03
CA MET A 19 -7.63 -14.08 -4.82
C MET A 19 -6.12 -13.87 -5.02
N THR A 20 -5.62 -12.65 -4.91
CA THR A 20 -4.18 -12.36 -4.97
C THR A 20 -3.39 -13.19 -3.94
N ALA A 21 -4.01 -13.55 -2.81
CA ALA A 21 -3.37 -14.40 -1.81
C ALA A 21 -3.14 -15.85 -2.26
N LEU A 22 -3.92 -16.35 -3.23
CA LEU A 22 -3.79 -17.69 -3.83
C LEU A 22 -3.20 -17.65 -5.24
N GLU A 23 -3.53 -16.60 -6.01
CA GLU A 23 -3.12 -16.37 -7.40
C GLU A 23 -2.31 -15.06 -7.49
N PRO A 24 -1.09 -15.03 -6.92
CA PRO A 24 -0.35 -13.77 -6.70
C PRO A 24 0.19 -13.11 -7.97
N ALA A 25 0.40 -13.86 -9.04
CA ALA A 25 0.94 -13.38 -10.31
C ALA A 25 2.19 -12.47 -10.12
N ALA A 26 2.44 -11.55 -11.04
CA ALA A 26 3.59 -10.65 -11.00
C ALA A 26 3.60 -9.73 -9.75
N ALA A 27 2.42 -9.37 -9.25
CA ALA A 27 2.29 -8.55 -8.04
C ALA A 27 2.81 -9.30 -6.80
N GLY A 28 2.48 -10.59 -6.66
CA GLY A 28 3.00 -11.39 -5.55
C GLY A 28 4.51 -11.59 -5.62
N ASP A 29 5.08 -11.75 -6.82
CA ASP A 29 6.54 -11.84 -7.00
C ASP A 29 7.24 -10.54 -6.61
N PHE A 30 6.64 -9.40 -6.93
CA PHE A 30 7.10 -8.11 -6.47
C PHE A 30 7.03 -8.00 -4.93
N LEU A 31 5.88 -8.33 -4.33
CA LEU A 31 5.68 -8.21 -2.89
C LEU A 31 6.62 -9.11 -2.08
N ARG A 32 6.93 -10.35 -2.56
CA ARG A 32 7.94 -11.23 -1.93
C ARG A 32 9.35 -10.62 -1.88
N ARG A 33 9.68 -9.75 -2.84
CA ARG A 33 10.97 -9.04 -2.87
C ARG A 33 10.94 -7.74 -2.07
N LEU A 34 9.74 -7.17 -1.85
CA LEU A 34 9.59 -5.85 -1.24
C LEU A 34 10.11 -5.81 0.21
N GLY A 35 9.67 -6.74 1.05
CA GLY A 35 10.12 -6.81 2.45
C GLY A 35 11.64 -6.94 2.57
N PRO A 36 12.27 -7.97 1.97
CA PRO A 36 13.72 -8.10 1.95
C PRO A 36 14.47 -6.89 1.39
N ALA A 37 13.94 -6.23 0.36
CA ALA A 37 14.55 -5.02 -0.20
C ALA A 37 14.48 -3.82 0.77
N ILE A 38 13.38 -3.67 1.50
CA ILE A 38 13.25 -2.67 2.58
C ILE A 38 14.27 -2.97 3.69
N ASP A 39 14.31 -4.20 4.17
CA ASP A 39 15.19 -4.63 5.26
C ASP A 39 16.67 -4.40 4.89
N ALA A 40 17.06 -4.72 3.66
CA ALA A 40 18.41 -4.51 3.17
C ALA A 40 18.78 -3.03 2.99
N ALA A 41 17.83 -2.21 2.49
CA ALA A 41 18.11 -0.81 2.20
C ALA A 41 18.01 0.10 3.43
N PHE A 42 17.07 -0.16 4.34
CA PHE A 42 16.73 0.77 5.43
C PHE A 42 16.77 0.13 6.82
N GLY A 43 16.88 -1.18 6.91
CA GLY A 43 16.66 -1.97 8.12
C GLY A 43 15.19 -2.39 8.25
N ARG A 44 14.96 -3.44 9.03
CA ARG A 44 13.62 -3.98 9.27
C ARG A 44 12.75 -2.94 9.98
N PRO A 45 11.52 -2.68 9.52
CA PRO A 45 10.60 -1.80 10.22
C PRO A 45 10.30 -2.33 11.62
N ARG A 46 10.31 -1.45 12.61
CA ARG A 46 9.88 -1.80 13.98
C ARG A 46 8.36 -1.96 14.11
N ALA A 47 7.61 -1.32 13.20
CA ALA A 47 6.16 -1.45 13.06
C ALA A 47 5.72 -0.94 11.69
N ILE A 48 4.50 -1.30 11.31
CA ILE A 48 3.82 -0.83 10.09
C ILE A 48 2.56 -0.09 10.53
N LEU A 49 2.42 1.17 10.09
CA LEU A 49 1.15 1.90 10.13
C LEU A 49 0.44 1.69 8.80
N ALA A 50 -0.70 1.01 8.82
CA ALA A 50 -1.43 0.63 7.61
C ALA A 50 -2.76 1.38 7.49
N VAL A 51 -3.02 2.01 6.34
CA VAL A 51 -4.30 2.63 5.98
C VAL A 51 -4.90 1.85 4.82
N SER A 52 -6.00 1.15 5.07
CA SER A 52 -6.64 0.29 4.08
C SER A 52 -7.95 0.88 3.55
N ALA A 53 -8.22 0.64 2.27
CA ALA A 53 -9.50 0.93 1.63
C ALA A 53 -10.69 0.15 2.24
N HIS A 54 -10.44 -0.86 3.08
CA HIS A 54 -11.45 -1.74 3.67
C HIS A 54 -11.75 -1.43 5.15
N THR A 55 -10.86 -0.74 5.84
CA THR A 55 -11.12 -0.24 7.20
C THR A 55 -11.61 1.20 7.14
N LEU A 56 -12.91 1.38 6.87
CA LEU A 56 -13.55 2.71 6.69
C LEU A 56 -14.15 3.21 8.00
N THR A 57 -13.89 4.47 8.32
CA THR A 57 -14.37 5.12 9.54
C THR A 57 -14.91 6.52 9.25
N ARG A 58 -15.67 7.09 10.19
CA ARG A 58 -16.20 8.47 10.06
C ARG A 58 -15.19 9.54 10.45
N MET A 59 -14.20 9.18 11.25
CA MET A 59 -13.06 9.97 11.66
C MET A 59 -11.85 9.05 11.83
N PRO A 60 -10.61 9.54 11.86
CA PRO A 60 -9.45 8.69 12.11
C PRO A 60 -9.60 7.87 13.38
N VAL A 61 -9.43 6.55 13.28
CA VAL A 61 -9.50 5.59 14.40
C VAL A 61 -8.31 4.66 14.31
N LEU A 62 -7.58 4.50 15.39
CA LEU A 62 -6.49 3.54 15.53
C LEU A 62 -7.01 2.24 16.13
N LEU A 63 -6.79 1.13 15.44
CA LEU A 63 -7.10 -0.20 15.95
C LEU A 63 -5.88 -0.73 16.72
N ALA A 64 -5.86 -0.50 18.02
CA ALA A 64 -4.68 -0.68 18.88
C ALA A 64 -4.73 -1.99 19.70
N ALA A 65 -5.36 -3.04 19.16
CA ALA A 65 -5.32 -4.36 19.77
C ALA A 65 -3.87 -4.82 19.99
N ALA A 66 -3.61 -5.57 21.07
CA ALA A 66 -2.27 -6.12 21.33
C ALA A 66 -1.86 -7.18 20.28
N ARG A 67 -2.84 -7.83 19.65
CA ARG A 67 -2.68 -8.76 18.54
C ARG A 67 -3.89 -8.67 17.62
N HIS A 68 -3.65 -8.70 16.33
CA HIS A 68 -4.71 -8.64 15.32
C HIS A 68 -5.04 -10.02 14.78
N ALA A 69 -6.32 -10.34 14.71
CA ALA A 69 -6.79 -11.49 13.95
C ALA A 69 -6.88 -11.15 12.46
N THR A 70 -6.72 -12.15 11.62
CA THR A 70 -7.01 -12.06 10.18
C THR A 70 -8.50 -11.88 9.97
N VAL A 71 -8.92 -10.81 9.30
CA VAL A 71 -10.32 -10.55 8.96
C VAL A 71 -10.55 -10.95 7.51
N HIS A 72 -11.54 -11.81 7.27
CA HIS A 72 -12.01 -12.18 5.94
C HIS A 72 -13.25 -11.31 5.62
N ASP A 73 -12.99 -10.07 5.22
CA ASP A 73 -13.99 -9.03 4.90
C ASP A 73 -14.59 -9.21 3.49
N PHE A 74 -14.61 -10.41 3.01
CA PHE A 74 -15.12 -10.82 1.70
C PHE A 74 -15.95 -12.11 1.80
N HIS A 75 -16.73 -12.39 0.76
CA HIS A 75 -17.55 -13.60 0.68
C HIS A 75 -17.63 -14.13 -0.75
N GLY A 76 -18.06 -15.40 -0.92
CA GLY A 76 -18.22 -16.02 -2.24
C GLY A 76 -16.90 -16.47 -2.89
N PHE A 77 -15.82 -16.58 -2.11
CA PHE A 77 -14.51 -17.04 -2.56
C PHE A 77 -14.25 -18.51 -2.21
N PRO A 78 -13.21 -19.15 -2.79
CA PRO A 78 -12.82 -20.51 -2.45
C PRO A 78 -12.48 -20.67 -0.96
N GLU A 79 -12.85 -21.82 -0.40
CA GLU A 79 -12.62 -22.20 1.00
C GLU A 79 -11.15 -22.01 1.45
N ALA A 80 -10.20 -22.22 0.53
CA ALA A 80 -8.77 -22.06 0.79
C ALA A 80 -8.40 -20.63 1.27
N LEU A 81 -9.12 -19.59 0.81
CA LEU A 81 -8.89 -18.22 1.26
C LEU A 81 -9.26 -18.03 2.75
N TYR A 82 -10.35 -18.64 3.21
CA TYR A 82 -10.82 -18.50 4.59
C TYR A 82 -9.94 -19.24 5.59
N ARG A 83 -9.04 -20.12 5.12
CA ARG A 83 -8.05 -20.82 5.95
C ARG A 83 -6.74 -20.04 6.13
N LEU A 84 -6.52 -19.02 5.30
CA LEU A 84 -5.32 -18.19 5.42
C LEU A 84 -5.34 -17.39 6.72
N ARG A 85 -4.17 -17.27 7.35
CA ARG A 85 -3.97 -16.49 8.58
C ARG A 85 -2.76 -15.56 8.38
N TYR A 86 -2.88 -14.38 8.92
CA TYR A 86 -1.81 -13.40 9.09
C TYR A 86 -2.07 -12.64 10.40
N ASP A 87 -1.88 -13.31 11.51
CA ASP A 87 -2.21 -12.82 12.85
C ASP A 87 -0.98 -12.08 13.44
N ALA A 88 -0.75 -10.85 12.99
CA ALA A 88 0.41 -10.06 13.41
C ALA A 88 0.23 -9.46 14.80
N PRO A 89 1.33 -9.17 15.53
CA PRO A 89 1.29 -8.34 16.73
C PRO A 89 0.69 -6.97 16.41
N GLY A 90 -0.04 -6.41 17.35
CA GLY A 90 -0.43 -5.00 17.31
C GLY A 90 0.68 -4.10 17.82
N ALA A 91 0.46 -2.78 17.70
CA ALA A 91 1.42 -1.78 18.14
C ALA A 91 0.75 -0.70 19.02
N PRO A 92 0.26 -1.05 20.24
CA PRO A 92 -0.49 -0.13 21.08
C PRO A 92 0.35 1.07 21.56
N GLU A 93 1.66 0.92 21.72
CA GLU A 93 2.56 2.03 22.06
C GLU A 93 2.70 3.03 20.90
N LEU A 94 2.76 2.52 19.65
CA LEU A 94 2.75 3.36 18.46
C LEU A 94 1.44 4.15 18.36
N ALA A 95 0.30 3.58 18.78
CA ALA A 95 -0.98 4.28 18.74
C ALA A 95 -0.96 5.58 19.55
N ALA A 96 -0.38 5.60 20.74
CA ALA A 96 -0.24 6.81 21.54
C ALA A 96 0.64 7.87 20.83
N ARG A 97 1.72 7.43 20.16
CA ARG A 97 2.58 8.31 19.37
C ARG A 97 1.84 8.92 18.17
N VAL A 98 1.07 8.09 17.45
CA VAL A 98 0.25 8.55 16.30
C VAL A 98 -0.81 9.54 16.76
N GLN A 99 -1.51 9.26 17.86
CA GLN A 99 -2.50 10.22 18.43
C GLN A 99 -1.86 11.57 18.75
N ALA A 100 -0.67 11.59 19.37
CA ALA A 100 0.02 12.82 19.67
C ALA A 100 0.37 13.61 18.40
N LEU A 101 0.92 12.96 17.36
CA LEU A 101 1.23 13.59 16.07
C LEU A 101 -0.01 14.18 15.39
N LEU A 102 -1.13 13.47 15.41
CA LEU A 102 -2.38 13.94 14.83
C LEU A 102 -2.97 15.10 15.64
N ALA A 103 -2.92 15.03 16.97
CA ALA A 103 -3.37 16.12 17.85
C ALA A 103 -2.56 17.40 17.65
N ASP A 104 -1.22 17.30 17.52
CA ASP A 104 -0.34 18.42 17.20
C ASP A 104 -0.69 19.09 15.87
N ALA A 105 -1.23 18.31 14.93
CA ALA A 105 -1.73 18.79 13.63
C ALA A 105 -3.21 19.25 13.67
N GLY A 106 -3.86 19.24 14.83
CA GLY A 106 -5.27 19.59 14.98
C GLY A 106 -6.25 18.55 14.42
N ILE A 107 -5.81 17.30 14.25
CA ILE A 107 -6.61 16.20 13.73
C ILE A 107 -7.05 15.30 14.88
N ALA A 108 -8.35 15.28 15.18
CA ALA A 108 -8.91 14.37 16.17
C ALA A 108 -8.78 12.92 15.69
N CYS A 109 -8.35 12.03 16.60
CA CYS A 109 -8.16 10.61 16.32
C CYS A 109 -8.59 9.79 17.53
N GLU A 110 -9.52 8.88 17.34
CA GLU A 110 -9.93 7.91 18.35
C GLU A 110 -8.96 6.72 18.37
N ARG A 111 -8.96 6.00 19.48
CA ARG A 111 -8.27 4.74 19.66
C ARG A 111 -9.24 3.72 20.23
N VAL A 112 -9.20 2.52 19.67
CA VAL A 112 -9.90 1.35 20.22
C VAL A 112 -8.89 0.22 20.43
N ASP A 113 -9.00 -0.49 21.56
CA ASP A 113 -8.07 -1.57 21.94
C ASP A 113 -8.54 -2.92 21.35
N GLU A 114 -9.15 -2.89 20.21
CA GLU A 114 -9.65 -4.03 19.43
C GLU A 114 -9.37 -3.82 17.94
N GLY A 115 -9.72 -4.81 17.12
CA GLY A 115 -9.60 -4.77 15.66
C GLY A 115 -8.88 -5.97 15.09
N GLY A 116 -8.84 -6.02 13.77
CA GLY A 116 -8.16 -7.05 12.99
C GLY A 116 -7.54 -6.46 11.74
N LEU A 117 -6.92 -7.30 10.93
CA LEU A 117 -6.35 -6.91 9.64
C LEU A 117 -7.31 -7.34 8.53
N ASP A 118 -7.87 -6.39 7.79
CA ASP A 118 -8.64 -6.65 6.57
C ASP A 118 -7.74 -7.16 5.43
N HIS A 119 -8.34 -7.69 4.35
CA HIS A 119 -7.53 -8.29 3.27
C HIS A 119 -6.64 -7.29 2.53
N GLY A 120 -6.98 -6.01 2.53
CA GLY A 120 -6.12 -4.96 1.99
C GLY A 120 -4.81 -4.82 2.78
N ILE A 121 -4.80 -5.19 4.07
CA ILE A 121 -3.60 -5.18 4.91
C ILE A 121 -2.90 -6.53 4.87
N TRP A 122 -3.61 -7.64 5.20
CA TRP A 122 -2.92 -8.90 5.37
C TRP A 122 -2.44 -9.54 4.06
N THR A 123 -3.12 -9.30 2.93
CA THR A 123 -2.70 -9.88 1.64
C THR A 123 -1.31 -9.41 1.21
N PRO A 124 -1.01 -8.09 1.08
CA PRO A 124 0.33 -7.65 0.72
C PRO A 124 1.37 -7.98 1.80
N LEU A 125 1.03 -7.86 3.08
CA LEU A 125 1.98 -8.12 4.16
C LEU A 125 2.35 -9.60 4.28
N ARG A 126 1.43 -10.51 3.96
CA ARG A 126 1.69 -11.96 3.93
C ARG A 126 2.79 -12.34 2.92
N PHE A 127 2.97 -11.57 1.88
CA PHE A 127 4.07 -11.77 0.94
C PHE A 127 5.33 -11.02 1.35
N ALA A 128 5.21 -9.76 1.80
CA ALA A 128 6.36 -8.94 2.15
C ALA A 128 7.03 -9.36 3.48
N TYR A 129 6.22 -9.76 4.47
CA TYR A 129 6.66 -10.19 5.81
C TYR A 129 5.90 -11.45 6.23
N PRO A 130 6.20 -12.62 5.62
CA PRO A 130 5.41 -13.84 5.78
C PRO A 130 5.38 -14.38 7.21
N GLU A 131 6.37 -14.06 8.04
CA GLU A 131 6.44 -14.51 9.44
C GLU A 131 5.43 -13.80 10.36
N ALA A 132 4.73 -12.76 9.85
CA ALA A 132 3.77 -11.96 10.60
C ALA A 132 4.31 -11.45 11.96
N ASP A 133 5.60 -11.14 12.03
CA ASP A 133 6.31 -10.74 13.25
C ASP A 133 6.54 -9.22 13.37
N VAL A 134 6.33 -8.47 12.28
CA VAL A 134 6.36 -6.99 12.32
C VAL A 134 5.02 -6.49 12.88
N PRO A 135 5.03 -5.73 13.98
CA PRO A 135 3.80 -5.17 14.55
C PRO A 135 3.06 -4.28 13.55
N VAL A 136 1.73 -4.39 13.51
CA VAL A 136 0.86 -3.60 12.62
C VAL A 136 -0.10 -2.76 13.43
N LEU A 137 -0.23 -1.48 13.04
CA LEU A 137 -1.25 -0.56 13.57
C LEU A 137 -2.15 -0.11 12.42
N PRO A 138 -3.37 -0.63 12.29
CA PRO A 138 -4.32 -0.09 11.33
C PRO A 138 -4.82 1.30 11.75
N LEU A 139 -4.91 2.22 10.78
CA LEU A 139 -5.55 3.52 10.90
C LEU A 139 -6.72 3.57 9.93
N GLY A 140 -7.93 3.77 10.44
CA GLY A 140 -9.15 3.86 9.66
C GLY A 140 -9.11 4.99 8.64
N LEU A 141 -9.45 4.66 7.40
CA LEU A 141 -9.59 5.61 6.30
C LEU A 141 -10.92 6.36 6.42
N VAL A 142 -10.88 7.67 6.26
CA VAL A 142 -12.09 8.51 6.23
C VAL A 142 -12.45 8.82 4.77
N PRO A 143 -13.37 8.05 4.15
CA PRO A 143 -13.61 8.12 2.70
C PRO A 143 -14.23 9.45 2.24
N ASN A 144 -14.87 10.19 3.15
CA ASN A 144 -15.49 11.48 2.86
C ASN A 144 -14.53 12.68 2.97
N TRP A 145 -13.24 12.43 3.30
CA TRP A 145 -12.25 13.48 3.29
C TRP A 145 -11.69 13.70 1.88
N SER A 146 -11.42 14.97 1.57
CA SER A 146 -10.79 15.30 0.29
C SER A 146 -9.37 14.71 0.20
N PRO A 147 -8.85 14.45 -1.00
CA PRO A 147 -7.47 14.07 -1.22
C PRO A 147 -6.46 14.98 -0.49
N ALA A 148 -6.65 16.30 -0.55
CA ALA A 148 -5.80 17.27 0.14
C ALA A 148 -5.82 17.09 1.68
N ARG A 149 -6.99 16.77 2.27
CA ARG A 149 -7.12 16.52 3.71
C ARG A 149 -6.47 15.21 4.12
N LEU A 150 -6.59 14.16 3.31
CA LEU A 150 -5.92 12.88 3.54
C LEU A 150 -4.40 13.00 3.40
N GLN A 151 -3.92 13.82 2.46
CA GLN A 151 -2.49 14.12 2.34
C GLN A 151 -1.99 14.91 3.55
N ALA A 152 -2.80 15.83 4.10
CA ALA A 152 -2.47 16.54 5.34
C ALA A 152 -2.42 15.59 6.55
N LEU A 153 -3.33 14.60 6.64
CA LEU A 153 -3.25 13.52 7.62
C LEU A 153 -1.91 12.78 7.50
N GLY A 154 -1.53 12.38 6.28
CA GLY A 154 -0.25 11.75 6.01
C GLY A 154 0.93 12.62 6.45
N ARG A 155 0.90 13.91 6.14
CA ARG A 155 1.97 14.86 6.53
C ARG A 155 2.18 14.94 8.05
N ALA A 156 1.11 14.86 8.82
CA ALA A 156 1.19 14.77 10.29
C ALA A 156 1.94 13.51 10.74
N LEU A 157 1.90 12.43 9.95
CA LEU A 157 2.55 11.15 10.25
C LEU A 157 4.01 11.07 9.75
N ALA A 158 4.51 12.07 9.03
CA ALA A 158 5.86 12.07 8.44
C ALA A 158 7.01 11.82 9.44
N PRO A 159 6.94 12.24 10.72
CA PRO A 159 7.98 11.92 11.70
C PRO A 159 8.22 10.42 11.90
N LEU A 160 7.20 9.59 11.73
CA LEU A 160 7.25 8.14 11.93
C LEU A 160 8.32 7.45 11.05
N SER A 161 8.57 7.98 9.86
CA SER A 161 9.61 7.51 8.94
C SER A 161 10.99 7.45 9.60
N GLY A 162 11.36 8.49 10.36
CA GLY A 162 12.61 8.55 11.13
C GLY A 162 12.58 7.73 12.42
N GLU A 163 11.41 7.28 12.85
CA GLU A 163 11.21 6.45 14.02
C GLU A 163 11.16 4.96 13.71
N GLY A 164 11.52 4.56 12.48
CA GLY A 164 11.54 3.16 12.03
C GLY A 164 10.15 2.57 11.77
N VAL A 165 9.12 3.39 11.56
CA VAL A 165 7.78 2.96 11.22
C VAL A 165 7.55 3.09 9.72
N LEU A 166 7.12 2.00 9.07
CA LEU A 166 6.74 1.98 7.67
C LEU A 166 5.27 2.39 7.54
N VAL A 167 5.02 3.49 6.84
CA VAL A 167 3.64 3.92 6.54
C VAL A 167 3.22 3.30 5.21
N VAL A 168 2.11 2.58 5.22
CA VAL A 168 1.56 1.88 4.04
C VAL A 168 0.12 2.32 3.80
N GLY A 169 -0.14 2.93 2.66
CA GLY A 169 -1.48 3.08 2.10
C GLY A 169 -1.80 1.86 1.21
N SER A 170 -2.84 1.15 1.53
CA SER A 170 -3.27 -0.04 0.79
C SER A 170 -4.61 0.20 0.11
N GLY A 171 -4.61 0.09 -1.21
CA GLY A 171 -5.77 0.34 -2.05
C GLY A 171 -5.68 -0.39 -3.39
N SER A 172 -6.04 0.29 -4.45
CA SER A 172 -5.85 -0.18 -5.84
C SER A 172 -5.68 1.03 -6.76
N LEU A 173 -4.71 0.98 -7.65
CA LEU A 173 -4.46 2.12 -8.54
C LEU A 173 -5.61 2.33 -9.54
N THR A 174 -6.29 1.26 -9.93
CA THR A 174 -7.58 1.28 -10.64
C THR A 174 -8.50 0.24 -10.00
N HIS A 175 -9.74 0.60 -9.71
CA HIS A 175 -10.69 -0.27 -9.01
C HIS A 175 -12.10 -0.10 -9.56
N ASN A 176 -12.45 -0.89 -10.58
CA ASN A 176 -13.81 -1.00 -11.09
C ASN A 176 -14.17 -2.47 -11.30
N LEU A 177 -14.76 -3.08 -10.29
CA LEU A 177 -15.18 -4.48 -10.31
C LEU A 177 -16.29 -4.76 -11.32
N ARG A 178 -17.05 -3.74 -11.75
CA ARG A 178 -18.05 -3.90 -12.81
C ARG A 178 -17.41 -4.32 -14.13
N LEU A 179 -16.25 -3.77 -14.46
CA LEU A 179 -15.49 -4.16 -15.66
C LEU A 179 -15.00 -5.62 -15.62
N VAL A 180 -14.89 -6.20 -14.41
CA VAL A 180 -14.48 -7.60 -14.22
C VAL A 180 -15.67 -8.56 -14.28
N PHE A 181 -16.86 -8.13 -13.81
CA PHE A 181 -17.98 -9.04 -13.56
C PHE A 181 -19.21 -8.81 -14.48
N GLU A 182 -19.36 -7.63 -15.12
CA GLU A 182 -20.56 -7.33 -15.95
C GLU A 182 -20.61 -8.08 -17.28
N GLY A 183 -19.52 -8.66 -17.77
CA GLY A 183 -19.46 -9.41 -19.03
C GLY A 183 -20.00 -10.85 -18.96
N GLY A 184 -20.49 -11.30 -17.82
CA GLY A 184 -20.99 -12.66 -17.58
C GLY A 184 -19.85 -13.65 -17.27
N GLU A 185 -18.77 -13.66 -18.03
CA GLU A 185 -17.58 -14.47 -17.77
C GLU A 185 -16.43 -13.55 -17.34
N ARG A 186 -15.81 -13.89 -16.20
CA ARG A 186 -14.67 -13.13 -15.67
C ARG A 186 -13.49 -13.20 -16.65
N PRO A 187 -12.87 -12.06 -17.04
CA PRO A 187 -11.66 -12.07 -17.86
C PRO A 187 -10.56 -12.94 -17.24
N PRO A 188 -9.67 -13.55 -18.07
CA PRO A 188 -8.49 -14.22 -17.54
C PRO A 188 -7.65 -13.31 -16.66
N LEU A 189 -6.94 -13.89 -15.67
CA LEU A 189 -6.08 -13.13 -14.75
C LEU A 189 -5.07 -12.26 -15.52
N ASN A 190 -4.53 -12.77 -16.62
CA ASN A 190 -3.55 -12.11 -17.48
C ASN A 190 -4.18 -11.48 -18.74
N ALA A 191 -5.47 -11.13 -18.70
CA ALA A 191 -6.12 -10.44 -19.82
C ALA A 191 -5.34 -9.18 -20.21
N PRO A 192 -5.27 -8.84 -21.51
CA PRO A 192 -4.64 -7.61 -21.97
C PRO A 192 -5.26 -6.38 -21.29
N GLU A 193 -4.41 -5.42 -20.94
CA GLU A 193 -4.86 -4.18 -20.31
C GLU A 193 -5.72 -3.35 -21.24
N ILE A 194 -6.87 -2.87 -20.77
CA ILE A 194 -7.73 -1.95 -21.51
C ILE A 194 -7.10 -0.56 -21.59
N ALA A 195 -7.33 0.14 -22.70
CA ALA A 195 -6.72 1.44 -22.99
C ALA A 195 -7.03 2.50 -21.90
N GLN A 196 -8.21 2.45 -21.29
CA GLN A 196 -8.65 3.37 -20.24
C GLN A 196 -7.83 3.20 -18.95
N SER A 197 -7.55 1.94 -18.55
CA SER A 197 -6.66 1.64 -17.42
C SER A 197 -5.25 2.13 -17.69
N ALA A 198 -4.71 1.82 -18.88
CA ALA A 198 -3.37 2.24 -19.28
C ALA A 198 -3.22 3.76 -19.27
N ALA A 199 -4.22 4.50 -19.77
CA ALA A 199 -4.20 5.95 -19.79
C ALA A 199 -4.23 6.57 -18.38
N PHE A 200 -5.10 6.06 -17.49
CA PHE A 200 -5.16 6.53 -16.10
C PHE A 200 -3.83 6.27 -15.38
N ARG A 201 -3.29 5.06 -15.47
CA ARG A 201 -2.01 4.67 -14.85
C ARG A 201 -0.83 5.49 -15.34
N ALA A 202 -0.77 5.77 -16.65
CA ALA A 202 0.27 6.62 -17.24
C ALA A 202 0.20 8.04 -16.69
N TRP A 203 -1.01 8.62 -16.62
CA TRP A 203 -1.24 9.93 -16.05
C TRP A 203 -0.81 10.02 -14.58
N VAL A 204 -1.20 9.04 -13.76
CA VAL A 204 -0.79 8.98 -12.35
C VAL A 204 0.73 8.90 -12.22
N ALA A 205 1.38 8.03 -13.01
CA ALA A 205 2.82 7.87 -12.97
C ALA A 205 3.56 9.17 -13.32
N GLU A 206 3.10 9.89 -14.34
CA GLU A 206 3.67 11.17 -14.73
C GLU A 206 3.50 12.23 -13.63
N ARG A 207 2.29 12.39 -13.11
CA ARG A 207 2.00 13.41 -12.07
C ARG A 207 2.71 13.10 -10.76
N ALA A 208 2.77 11.83 -10.34
CA ALA A 208 3.46 11.41 -9.13
C ALA A 208 4.99 11.64 -9.24
N ALA A 209 5.59 11.32 -10.37
CA ALA A 209 7.01 11.57 -10.63
C ALA A 209 7.35 13.06 -10.66
N ALA A 210 6.44 13.89 -11.15
CA ALA A 210 6.57 15.36 -11.15
C ALA A 210 6.19 16.00 -9.79
N ALA A 211 5.72 15.23 -8.81
CA ALA A 211 5.13 15.72 -7.55
C ALA A 211 4.01 16.76 -7.78
N ASP A 212 3.25 16.60 -8.87
CA ASP A 212 2.13 17.49 -9.23
C ASP A 212 0.88 17.13 -8.40
N TRP A 213 0.96 17.43 -7.11
CA TRP A 213 -0.12 17.13 -6.16
C TRP A 213 -1.37 17.95 -6.42
N THR A 214 -1.26 19.11 -7.04
CA THR A 214 -2.43 19.90 -7.44
C THR A 214 -3.29 19.13 -8.44
N ALA A 215 -2.67 18.57 -9.47
CA ALA A 215 -3.38 17.73 -10.43
C ALA A 215 -3.89 16.43 -9.80
N LEU A 216 -3.05 15.73 -9.02
CA LEU A 216 -3.42 14.49 -8.36
C LEU A 216 -4.60 14.67 -7.38
N GLN A 217 -4.66 15.76 -6.62
CA GLN A 217 -5.78 16.05 -5.72
C GLN A 217 -7.08 16.36 -6.47
N ASP A 218 -6.98 16.88 -7.69
CA ASP A 218 -8.11 17.18 -8.58
C ASP A 218 -8.33 16.07 -9.64
N TYR A 219 -7.89 14.84 -9.35
CA TYR A 219 -7.84 13.73 -10.30
C TYR A 219 -9.19 13.42 -10.96
N ARG A 220 -10.30 13.63 -10.24
CA ARG A 220 -11.65 13.40 -10.77
C ARG A 220 -11.93 14.23 -12.05
N ARG A 221 -11.34 15.43 -12.16
CA ARG A 221 -11.51 16.30 -13.31
C ARG A 221 -10.36 16.21 -14.32
N GLN A 222 -9.14 15.92 -13.84
CA GLN A 222 -7.94 16.01 -14.67
C GLN A 222 -7.46 14.66 -15.22
N ALA A 223 -7.66 13.58 -14.48
CA ALA A 223 -7.19 12.27 -14.93
C ALA A 223 -8.12 11.69 -16.01
N PRO A 224 -7.54 11.09 -17.07
CA PRO A 224 -8.34 10.39 -18.07
C PRO A 224 -9.07 9.21 -17.42
N PHE A 225 -10.35 9.08 -17.75
CA PHE A 225 -11.22 7.97 -17.28
C PHE A 225 -11.33 7.81 -15.75
N ALA A 226 -11.07 8.87 -14.96
CA ALA A 226 -11.08 8.80 -13.49
C ALA A 226 -12.33 8.14 -12.92
N SER A 227 -13.52 8.56 -13.36
CA SER A 227 -14.80 8.02 -12.86
C SER A 227 -15.05 6.57 -13.33
N LEU A 228 -14.47 6.15 -14.46
CA LEU A 228 -14.53 4.78 -14.92
C LEU A 228 -13.57 3.89 -14.11
N MET A 229 -12.37 4.36 -13.85
CA MET A 229 -11.37 3.60 -13.10
C MET A 229 -11.68 3.54 -11.60
N HIS A 230 -12.32 4.57 -11.07
CA HIS A 230 -12.77 4.65 -9.68
C HIS A 230 -14.24 5.11 -9.63
N PRO A 231 -15.23 4.20 -9.74
CA PRO A 231 -16.64 4.53 -9.50
C PRO A 231 -16.87 5.09 -8.09
N SER A 232 -16.10 4.62 -7.11
CA SER A 232 -15.98 5.11 -5.74
C SER A 232 -14.50 5.33 -5.39
N ASP A 233 -14.21 6.19 -4.40
CA ASP A 233 -12.86 6.72 -4.19
C ASP A 233 -12.00 5.92 -3.21
N GLU A 234 -12.61 5.07 -2.37
CA GLU A 234 -11.94 4.48 -1.20
C GLU A 234 -10.64 3.74 -1.53
N HIS A 235 -10.55 3.07 -2.70
CA HIS A 235 -9.34 2.36 -3.10
C HIS A 235 -8.23 3.28 -3.64
N TRP A 236 -8.55 4.49 -4.03
CA TRP A 236 -7.57 5.48 -4.46
C TRP A 236 -7.04 6.34 -3.30
N LEU A 237 -7.88 6.60 -2.30
CA LEU A 237 -7.60 7.56 -1.23
C LEU A 237 -6.39 7.22 -0.34
N PRO A 238 -6.03 5.94 -0.05
CA PRO A 238 -4.81 5.62 0.71
C PRO A 238 -3.51 6.13 0.06
N PHE A 239 -3.51 6.37 -1.26
CA PHE A 239 -2.40 6.96 -2.00
C PHE A 239 -1.97 8.31 -1.42
N TYR A 240 -2.93 9.16 -1.05
CA TYR A 240 -2.65 10.49 -0.52
C TYR A 240 -2.09 10.46 0.89
N VAL A 241 -2.55 9.53 1.73
CA VAL A 241 -2.00 9.37 3.08
C VAL A 241 -0.53 8.93 2.99
N ALA A 242 -0.23 7.96 2.14
CA ALA A 242 1.14 7.50 1.92
C ALA A 242 2.03 8.62 1.36
N ALA A 243 1.54 9.38 0.39
CA ALA A 243 2.29 10.50 -0.17
C ALA A 243 2.59 11.57 0.89
N GLY A 244 1.57 11.98 1.65
CA GLY A 244 1.74 12.97 2.72
C GLY A 244 2.77 12.53 3.77
N ALA A 245 2.78 11.24 4.12
CA ALA A 245 3.72 10.69 5.12
C ALA A 245 5.20 10.74 4.67
N ALA A 246 5.45 10.96 3.39
CA ALA A 246 6.80 11.14 2.83
C ALA A 246 7.19 12.61 2.65
N GLU A 247 6.30 13.56 2.88
CA GLU A 247 6.62 14.97 2.75
C GLU A 247 7.60 15.41 3.85
N ALA A 248 8.68 16.06 3.44
CA ALA A 248 9.59 16.75 4.34
C ALA A 248 9.20 18.23 4.44
N ALA A 249 9.67 18.93 5.45
CA ALA A 249 9.39 20.34 5.64
C ALA A 249 9.66 21.16 4.36
N GLY A 250 8.59 21.65 3.72
CA GLY A 250 8.66 22.44 2.50
C GLY A 250 8.94 21.70 1.19
N GLN A 251 9.01 20.35 1.20
CA GLN A 251 9.23 19.56 0.00
C GLN A 251 8.07 18.59 -0.24
N ALA A 252 7.48 18.67 -1.42
CA ALA A 252 6.48 17.71 -1.88
C ALA A 252 7.10 16.33 -2.13
N ALA A 253 6.37 15.27 -1.80
CA ALA A 253 6.84 13.91 -2.02
C ALA A 253 6.82 13.55 -3.51
N VAL A 254 7.96 13.16 -4.07
CA VAL A 254 8.07 12.54 -5.40
C VAL A 254 7.59 11.10 -5.29
N GLY A 255 6.72 10.66 -6.19
CA GLY A 255 6.26 9.29 -6.28
C GLY A 255 7.11 8.47 -7.25
N THR A 256 7.78 7.44 -6.74
CA THR A 256 8.55 6.48 -7.54
C THR A 256 7.72 5.20 -7.73
N ARG A 257 7.34 4.87 -8.97
CA ARG A 257 6.64 3.62 -9.26
C ARG A 257 7.61 2.44 -9.16
N LEU A 258 7.36 1.55 -8.21
CA LEU A 258 8.19 0.37 -7.92
C LEU A 258 7.76 -0.86 -8.72
N HIS A 259 6.47 -0.96 -9.01
CA HIS A 259 5.86 -2.09 -9.72
C HIS A 259 4.74 -1.62 -10.63
N ALA A 260 4.55 -2.33 -11.73
CA ALA A 260 3.48 -2.10 -12.69
C ALA A 260 3.01 -3.42 -13.28
N SER A 261 1.81 -3.84 -12.94
CA SER A 261 1.11 -4.95 -13.58
C SER A 261 -0.40 -4.74 -13.51
N VAL A 262 -1.14 -5.55 -14.24
CA VAL A 262 -2.60 -5.49 -14.27
C VAL A 262 -3.16 -6.90 -14.19
N THR A 263 -4.23 -7.07 -13.45
CA THR A 263 -5.02 -8.30 -13.43
C THR A 263 -6.39 -8.06 -14.03
N TYR A 264 -6.95 -9.08 -14.67
CA TYR A 264 -8.28 -9.04 -15.31
C TYR A 264 -8.45 -7.89 -16.32
N GLY A 265 -7.35 -7.40 -16.90
CA GLY A 265 -7.32 -6.33 -17.88
C GLY A 265 -7.62 -4.92 -17.37
N CYS A 266 -8.02 -4.73 -16.12
CA CYS A 266 -8.41 -3.42 -15.60
C CYS A 266 -8.10 -3.16 -14.13
N LEU A 267 -7.66 -4.14 -13.35
CA LEU A 267 -7.26 -3.93 -11.96
C LEU A 267 -5.74 -3.77 -11.89
N ALA A 268 -5.29 -2.54 -11.75
CA ALA A 268 -3.88 -2.22 -11.68
C ALA A 268 -3.29 -2.57 -10.32
N MET A 269 -2.18 -3.29 -10.37
CA MET A 269 -1.42 -3.75 -9.19
C MET A 269 -0.18 -2.90 -8.94
N ASP A 270 -0.21 -1.63 -9.37
CA ASP A 270 0.92 -0.71 -9.21
C ASP A 270 1.26 -0.47 -7.74
N ALA A 271 2.55 -0.32 -7.48
CA ALA A 271 3.08 0.06 -6.18
C ALA A 271 3.97 1.30 -6.31
N TYR A 272 3.90 2.18 -5.33
CA TYR A 272 4.68 3.42 -5.28
C TYR A 272 5.40 3.53 -3.94
N ALA A 273 6.63 4.07 -4.00
CA ALA A 273 7.30 4.64 -2.85
C ALA A 273 7.34 6.16 -2.99
N PHE A 274 7.14 6.86 -1.88
CA PHE A 274 7.13 8.31 -1.87
C PHE A 274 8.34 8.87 -1.12
N GLY A 275 8.75 10.08 -1.54
CA GLY A 275 9.83 10.85 -0.94
C GLY A 275 11.21 10.48 -1.47
N ALA A 276 12.25 11.06 -0.85
CA ALA A 276 13.63 10.98 -1.29
C ALA A 276 14.20 9.54 -1.31
N HIS A 277 13.56 8.61 -0.62
CA HIS A 277 14.04 7.23 -0.48
C HIS A 277 13.44 6.25 -1.52
N GLY A 278 12.50 6.71 -2.36
CA GLY A 278 11.87 5.88 -3.39
C GLY A 278 12.88 5.28 -4.39
N ALA A 279 13.80 6.09 -4.90
CA ALA A 279 14.85 5.64 -5.83
C ALA A 279 15.77 4.60 -5.19
N ARG A 280 16.12 4.75 -3.91
CA ARG A 280 16.95 3.78 -3.16
C ARG A 280 16.24 2.43 -3.04
N LEU A 281 14.93 2.44 -2.73
CA LEU A 281 14.16 1.20 -2.68
C LEU A 281 14.04 0.54 -4.06
N GLN A 282 13.83 1.34 -5.12
CA GLN A 282 13.80 0.83 -6.48
C GLN A 282 15.13 0.14 -6.87
N GLN A 283 16.27 0.73 -6.49
CA GLN A 283 17.58 0.12 -6.71
C GLN A 283 17.75 -1.20 -5.93
N ALA A 284 17.31 -1.24 -4.66
CA ALA A 284 17.39 -2.46 -3.84
C ALA A 284 16.54 -3.60 -4.45
N LEU A 285 15.34 -3.28 -4.96
CA LEU A 285 14.48 -4.24 -5.66
C LEU A 285 15.12 -4.78 -6.94
N ALA A 286 15.83 -3.96 -7.71
CA ALA A 286 16.55 -4.38 -8.91
C ALA A 286 17.68 -5.35 -8.56
N THR A 287 18.45 -5.06 -7.51
CA THR A 287 19.55 -5.91 -7.04
C THR A 287 19.04 -7.27 -6.53
N ALA A 288 17.92 -7.30 -5.80
CA ALA A 288 17.30 -8.54 -5.34
C ALA A 288 16.81 -9.42 -6.52
N SER A 289 16.37 -8.82 -7.63
CA SER A 289 15.95 -9.53 -8.84
C SER A 289 17.09 -10.27 -9.53
N THR A 290 18.29 -9.67 -9.58
CA THR A 290 19.48 -10.28 -10.19
C THR A 290 20.02 -11.46 -9.37
N ALA A 291 19.97 -11.38 -8.06
CA ALA A 291 20.43 -12.45 -7.17
C ALA A 291 19.61 -13.75 -7.32
N VAL A 292 18.29 -13.62 -7.47
CA VAL A 292 17.39 -14.79 -7.70
C VAL A 292 17.65 -15.41 -9.08
N SER A 293 17.85 -14.61 -10.12
CA SER A 293 18.12 -15.10 -11.49
C SER A 293 19.44 -15.87 -11.59
N THR A 294 20.49 -15.41 -10.87
CA THR A 294 21.80 -16.08 -10.84
C THR A 294 21.75 -17.41 -10.08
N ALA A 295 21.00 -17.48 -8.99
CA ALA A 295 20.84 -18.72 -8.22
C ALA A 295 20.11 -19.82 -9.00
N VAL A 296 19.11 -19.46 -9.83
CA VAL A 296 18.38 -20.40 -10.68
C VAL A 296 19.26 -20.90 -11.83
N SER A 297 20.11 -20.05 -12.43
CA SER A 297 20.98 -20.45 -13.55
C SER A 297 22.15 -21.35 -13.10
N THR A 298 22.64 -21.22 -11.89
CA THR A 298 23.70 -22.10 -11.34
C THR A 298 23.16 -23.48 -10.91
N SER A 299 21.89 -23.57 -10.53
CA SER A 299 21.23 -24.84 -10.18
C SER A 299 20.89 -25.71 -11.40
N SER A 300 20.73 -25.13 -12.59
CA SER A 300 20.42 -25.85 -13.84
C SER A 300 21.68 -26.32 -14.61
N ALA A 301 22.88 -25.89 -14.19
CA ALA A 301 24.15 -26.30 -14.84
C ALA A 301 24.87 -27.46 -14.10
N GLY A 302 24.22 -28.04 -13.10
CA GLY A 302 24.78 -29.10 -12.25
C GLY A 302 24.06 -30.46 -12.31
N ASN A 303 23.33 -30.76 -13.42
CA ASN A 303 22.75 -32.09 -13.68
C ASN A 303 23.22 -32.64 -15.00
#